data_f742e96524abef339da2c7e3edc36779
#
_entry.id   f742e96524abef339da2c7e3edc36779
#
_cell.length_a   1.000
_cell.length_b   1.000
_cell.length_c   1.000
_cell.angle_alpha   90.00
_cell.angle_beta   90.00
_cell.angle_gamma   90.00
#
_symmetry.space_group_name_H-M   'P 1'
#
loop_
_entity.id
_entity.type
_entity.pdbx_description
1 polymer ?
#
loop_
_entity_poly.entity_id
_entity_poly.type
_entity_poly.pdbx_seq_one_letter_code
_entity_poly.pdbx_strand_id
1 'polypeptide(L)'
;MVYLTIKEVKKQLHIHVKFDSFDELPVQLAQRLAPYTVNRGLSAFFYLPALSDAQALSFLRLCRQLKLTLLGIDPLPPEAPLIRYREGTVRNGERLCVKGALQLFGCIRSSAQVRADGSLSVFGEVSGVIDLLHADCVLYAAALDHARIRIADSPFVELSSAHPCKVVYEEQLLKCIEAL
;
A
#
# COMPACT_ATOMS: atom_id res chain seq x y z
N MET A 1 -5.84 -12.15 14.52
CA MET A 1 -4.36 -12.03 14.70
C MET A 1 -4.02 -10.59 15.06
N VAL A 2 -3.07 -10.36 16.00
CA VAL A 2 -2.67 -9.01 16.43
C VAL A 2 -1.19 -8.81 16.11
N TYR A 3 -0.87 -7.72 15.42
CA TYR A 3 0.51 -7.29 15.15
C TYR A 3 0.83 -6.04 15.97
N LEU A 4 1.90 -6.12 16.74
CA LEU A 4 2.38 -5.03 17.58
C LEU A 4 3.82 -4.68 17.22
N THR A 5 4.06 -3.43 16.87
CA THR A 5 5.39 -2.87 16.70
C THR A 5 5.60 -1.77 17.73
N ILE A 6 6.60 -1.91 18.58
CA ILE A 6 6.91 -0.95 19.63
C ILE A 6 8.27 -0.32 19.30
N LYS A 7 8.30 1.01 19.26
CA LYS A 7 9.51 1.81 19.09
C LYS A 7 9.62 2.79 20.25
N GLU A 8 10.79 2.88 20.86
CA GLU A 8 11.07 3.91 21.86
C GLU A 8 11.74 5.11 21.18
N VAL A 9 11.15 6.29 21.34
CA VAL A 9 11.65 7.55 20.81
C VAL A 9 11.61 8.60 21.93
N LYS A 10 12.77 9.14 22.33
CA LYS A 10 12.86 10.17 23.38
C LYS A 10 12.16 9.79 24.71
N LYS A 11 12.30 8.54 25.15
CA LYS A 11 11.65 7.98 26.36
C LYS A 11 10.11 7.89 26.27
N GLN A 12 9.55 7.95 25.08
CA GLN A 12 8.14 7.72 24.80
C GLN A 12 8.01 6.46 23.92
N LEU A 13 6.98 5.68 24.17
CA LEU A 13 6.68 4.52 23.35
C LEU A 13 5.76 4.91 22.20
N HIS A 14 6.14 4.57 20.99
CA HIS A 14 5.31 4.63 19.80
C HIS A 14 4.87 3.21 19.45
N ILE A 15 3.59 2.92 19.63
CA ILE A 15 3.01 1.58 19.54
C ILE A 15 2.08 1.53 18.34
N HIS A 16 2.50 0.84 17.30
CA HIS A 16 1.67 0.58 16.12
C HIS A 16 0.95 -0.76 16.32
N VAL A 17 -0.36 -0.75 16.23
CA VAL A 17 -1.22 -1.90 16.48
C VAL A 17 -2.07 -2.16 15.25
N LYS A 18 -2.01 -3.39 14.73
CA LYS A 18 -2.95 -3.91 13.73
C LYS A 18 -3.60 -5.14 14.30
N PHE A 19 -4.91 -5.29 14.14
CA PHE A 19 -5.65 -6.45 14.60
C PHE A 19 -6.84 -6.75 13.69
N ASP A 20 -7.14 -8.04 13.57
CA ASP A 20 -8.34 -8.52 12.89
C ASP A 20 -9.53 -8.59 13.88
N SER A 21 -9.23 -8.93 15.16
CA SER A 21 -10.20 -8.93 16.25
C SER A 21 -9.65 -8.15 17.44
N PHE A 22 -10.48 -7.27 18.00
CA PHE A 22 -10.12 -6.47 19.18
C PHE A 22 -9.95 -7.32 20.44
N ASP A 23 -10.63 -8.46 20.54
CA ASP A 23 -10.65 -9.29 21.76
C ASP A 23 -9.29 -9.85 22.16
N GLU A 24 -8.41 -10.08 21.17
CA GLU A 24 -7.03 -10.55 21.41
C GLU A 24 -6.08 -9.42 21.85
N LEU A 25 -6.43 -8.17 21.57
CA LEU A 25 -5.55 -7.02 21.79
C LEU A 25 -5.13 -6.85 23.24
N PRO A 26 -6.04 -6.95 24.25
CA PRO A 26 -5.68 -6.75 25.66
C PRO A 26 -4.58 -7.70 26.13
N VAL A 27 -4.69 -8.97 25.78
CA VAL A 27 -3.75 -10.01 26.19
C VAL A 27 -2.36 -9.78 25.53
N GLN A 28 -2.37 -9.55 24.22
CA GLN A 28 -1.14 -9.34 23.47
C GLN A 28 -0.43 -8.04 23.90
N LEU A 29 -1.19 -6.97 24.16
CA LEU A 29 -0.63 -5.70 24.61
C LEU A 29 0.02 -5.86 26.00
N ALA A 30 -0.68 -6.51 26.94
CA ALA A 30 -0.17 -6.76 28.29
C ALA A 30 1.14 -7.57 28.24
N GLN A 31 1.18 -8.65 27.45
CA GLN A 31 2.38 -9.49 27.31
C GLN A 31 3.56 -8.72 26.72
N ARG A 32 3.32 -7.95 25.65
CA ARG A 32 4.39 -7.23 24.95
C ARG A 32 4.90 -6.01 25.71
N LEU A 33 4.06 -5.38 26.53
CA LEU A 33 4.44 -4.22 27.35
C LEU A 33 5.00 -4.61 28.72
N ALA A 34 4.81 -5.85 29.17
CA ALA A 34 5.33 -6.32 30.46
C ALA A 34 6.82 -5.95 30.70
N PRO A 35 7.76 -6.10 29.74
CA PRO A 35 9.16 -5.73 29.96
C PRO A 35 9.36 -4.23 30.22
N TYR A 36 8.48 -3.37 29.70
CA TYR A 36 8.59 -1.91 29.80
C TYR A 36 7.93 -1.34 31.06
N THR A 37 6.97 -2.07 31.67
CA THR A 37 6.14 -1.56 32.78
C THR A 37 6.77 -1.75 34.17
N VAL A 38 7.89 -2.47 34.28
CA VAL A 38 8.44 -2.96 35.57
C VAL A 38 8.90 -1.85 36.51
N ASN A 39 9.21 -0.61 36.05
CA ASN A 39 9.79 0.41 36.94
C ASN A 39 9.40 1.87 36.72
N ARG A 40 8.54 2.24 35.77
CA ARG A 40 8.17 3.65 35.51
C ARG A 40 6.79 3.74 34.86
N GLY A 41 6.02 4.79 35.20
CA GLY A 41 4.89 5.18 34.38
C GLY A 41 5.37 5.49 32.95
N LEU A 42 4.91 4.71 31.99
CA LEU A 42 5.31 4.83 30.59
C LEU A 42 4.34 5.74 29.86
N SER A 43 4.89 6.68 29.10
CA SER A 43 4.13 7.53 28.20
C SER A 43 4.11 6.90 26.81
N ALA A 44 2.93 6.75 26.22
CA ALA A 44 2.77 6.07 24.94
C ALA A 44 1.87 6.82 23.97
N PHE A 45 2.28 6.85 22.70
CA PHE A 45 1.46 7.13 21.54
C PHE A 45 1.02 5.82 20.90
N PHE A 46 -0.25 5.72 20.58
CA PHE A 46 -0.80 4.57 19.89
C PHE A 46 -1.24 4.94 18.48
N TYR A 47 -0.92 4.08 17.53
CA TYR A 47 -1.39 4.12 16.17
C TYR A 47 -2.29 2.91 15.97
N LEU A 48 -3.60 3.13 15.87
CA LEU A 48 -4.64 2.11 15.89
C LEU A 48 -5.55 2.22 14.66
N PRO A 49 -6.17 1.12 14.19
CA PRO A 49 -7.33 1.21 13.34
C PRO A 49 -8.47 1.96 14.03
N ALA A 50 -9.46 2.43 13.28
CA ALA A 50 -10.64 3.05 13.86
C ALA A 50 -11.31 2.09 14.85
N LEU A 51 -11.58 2.58 16.06
CA LEU A 51 -12.25 1.84 17.14
C LEU A 51 -13.71 2.26 17.22
N SER A 52 -14.59 1.33 17.52
CA SER A 52 -15.94 1.66 17.99
C SER A 52 -15.90 2.27 19.40
N ASP A 53 -16.96 2.96 19.82
CA ASP A 53 -17.03 3.58 21.15
C ASP A 53 -16.79 2.57 22.29
N ALA A 54 -17.37 1.37 22.17
CA ALA A 54 -17.18 0.30 23.15
C ALA A 54 -15.72 -0.19 23.19
N GLN A 55 -15.07 -0.33 22.04
CA GLN A 55 -13.66 -0.70 21.94
C GLN A 55 -12.76 0.39 22.49
N ALA A 56 -13.04 1.66 22.19
CA ALA A 56 -12.29 2.80 22.72
C ALA A 56 -12.34 2.85 24.26
N LEU A 57 -13.52 2.67 24.86
CA LEU A 57 -13.66 2.60 26.31
C LEU A 57 -12.89 1.43 26.92
N SER A 58 -12.94 0.25 26.30
CA SER A 58 -12.21 -0.93 26.74
C SER A 58 -10.70 -0.72 26.62
N PHE A 59 -10.24 -0.07 25.56
CA PHE A 59 -8.84 0.27 25.35
C PHE A 59 -8.32 1.28 26.40
N LEU A 60 -9.09 2.32 26.71
CA LEU A 60 -8.72 3.28 27.75
C LEU A 60 -8.63 2.64 29.14
N ARG A 61 -9.54 1.71 29.46
CA ARG A 61 -9.46 0.92 30.70
C ARG A 61 -8.19 0.07 30.75
N LEU A 62 -7.85 -0.56 29.63
CA LEU A 62 -6.62 -1.35 29.51
C LEU A 62 -5.37 -0.48 29.71
N CYS A 63 -5.27 0.68 29.08
CA CYS A 63 -4.16 1.62 29.28
C CYS A 63 -4.00 2.00 30.76
N ARG A 64 -5.12 2.26 31.45
CA ARG A 64 -5.13 2.56 32.90
C ARG A 64 -4.65 1.37 33.74
N GLN A 65 -5.10 0.14 33.44
CA GLN A 65 -4.65 -1.07 34.11
C GLN A 65 -3.15 -1.30 33.95
N LEU A 66 -2.61 -1.04 32.77
CA LEU A 66 -1.19 -1.16 32.47
C LEU A 66 -0.37 0.05 32.96
N LYS A 67 -0.98 1.01 33.67
CA LYS A 67 -0.34 2.24 34.15
C LYS A 67 0.37 3.04 33.05
N LEU A 68 -0.22 3.04 31.86
CA LEU A 68 0.26 3.81 30.72
C LEU A 68 -0.29 5.21 30.75
N THR A 69 0.56 6.22 30.61
CA THR A 69 0.13 7.59 30.31
C THR A 69 -0.08 7.71 28.82
N LEU A 70 -1.34 7.79 28.40
CA LEU A 70 -1.69 7.96 26.99
C LEU A 70 -1.39 9.39 26.57
N LEU A 71 -0.47 9.56 25.62
CA LEU A 71 -0.11 10.87 25.04
C LEU A 71 -0.98 11.22 23.82
N GLY A 72 -1.40 10.22 23.06
CA GLY A 72 -2.28 10.37 21.92
C GLY A 72 -2.64 9.03 21.30
N ILE A 73 -3.73 9.08 20.53
CA ILE A 73 -4.17 7.99 19.67
C ILE A 73 -4.33 8.59 18.28
N ASP A 74 -3.52 8.13 17.35
CA ASP A 74 -3.61 8.53 15.95
C ASP A 74 -4.12 7.34 15.12
N PRO A 75 -4.88 7.60 14.04
CA PRO A 75 -5.15 6.54 13.08
C PRO A 75 -3.83 6.00 12.55
N LEU A 76 -3.77 4.69 12.30
CA LEU A 76 -2.64 4.13 11.55
C LEU A 76 -2.47 4.95 10.28
N PRO A 77 -1.27 5.48 10.01
CA PRO A 77 -1.04 6.10 8.72
C PRO A 77 -1.42 5.06 7.66
N PRO A 78 -2.14 5.45 6.60
CA PRO A 78 -2.41 4.55 5.51
C PRO A 78 -1.07 3.94 5.10
N GLU A 79 -1.02 2.63 4.91
CA GLU A 79 0.20 2.00 4.41
C GLU A 79 0.56 2.74 3.13
N ALA A 80 1.69 3.44 3.16
CA ALA A 80 2.19 4.06 1.94
C ALA A 80 2.23 2.96 0.87
N PRO A 81 1.60 3.17 -0.29
CA PRO A 81 1.55 2.16 -1.32
C PRO A 81 2.99 1.69 -1.56
N LEU A 82 3.19 0.38 -1.54
CA LEU A 82 4.52 -0.19 -1.75
C LEU A 82 4.95 0.16 -3.18
N ILE A 83 5.80 1.18 -3.31
CA ILE A 83 6.36 1.59 -4.61
C ILE A 83 7.65 0.82 -4.81
N ARG A 84 7.72 0.03 -5.86
CA ARG A 84 8.92 -0.66 -6.30
C ARG A 84 9.57 0.10 -7.45
N TYR A 85 10.87 0.06 -7.48
CA TYR A 85 11.67 0.66 -8.56
C TYR A 85 12.39 -0.44 -9.32
N ARG A 86 12.39 -0.34 -10.63
CA ARG A 86 13.14 -1.25 -11.49
C ARG A 86 13.77 -0.46 -12.64
N GLU A 87 15.04 -0.73 -12.89
CA GLU A 87 15.75 -0.23 -14.06
C GLU A 87 15.88 -1.32 -15.12
N GLY A 88 15.88 -0.91 -16.38
CA GLY A 88 16.05 -1.77 -17.53
C GLY A 88 14.74 -2.24 -18.18
N THR A 89 14.88 -2.86 -19.31
CA THR A 89 13.77 -3.29 -20.16
C THR A 89 13.19 -4.64 -19.70
N VAL A 90 11.87 -4.74 -19.65
CA VAL A 90 11.18 -6.02 -19.54
C VAL A 90 11.19 -6.66 -20.92
N ARG A 91 11.94 -7.76 -21.04
CA ARG A 91 12.27 -8.38 -22.34
C ARG A 91 11.12 -9.23 -22.87
N ASN A 92 11.16 -9.54 -24.15
CA ASN A 92 10.22 -10.45 -24.79
C ASN A 92 10.13 -11.79 -24.04
N GLY A 93 8.89 -12.23 -23.77
CA GLY A 93 8.61 -13.45 -23.01
C GLY A 93 8.78 -13.34 -21.50
N GLU A 94 9.29 -12.23 -20.98
CA GLU A 94 9.43 -12.01 -19.54
C GLU A 94 8.05 -11.71 -18.92
N ARG A 95 7.82 -12.32 -17.76
CA ARG A 95 6.63 -12.06 -16.93
C ARG A 95 7.05 -11.43 -15.62
N LEU A 96 6.54 -10.24 -15.35
CA LEU A 96 6.79 -9.49 -14.13
C LEU A 96 5.51 -9.35 -13.32
N CYS A 97 5.50 -9.92 -12.11
CA CYS A 97 4.40 -9.77 -11.16
C CYS A 97 4.87 -8.92 -9.99
N VAL A 98 4.16 -7.84 -9.69
CA VAL A 98 4.54 -6.87 -8.67
C VAL A 98 3.39 -6.66 -7.69
N LYS A 99 3.70 -6.75 -6.39
CA LYS A 99 2.80 -6.29 -5.33
C LYS A 99 3.06 -4.81 -5.09
N GLY A 100 2.00 -3.99 -5.17
CA GLY A 100 2.06 -2.53 -5.06
C GLY A 100 2.31 -1.85 -6.39
N ALA A 101 2.66 -0.57 -6.32
CA ALA A 101 2.98 0.23 -7.49
C ALA A 101 4.40 -0.06 -8.01
N LEU A 102 4.60 0.10 -9.31
CA LEU A 102 5.91 -0.06 -9.96
C LEU A 102 6.29 1.22 -10.73
N GLN A 103 7.51 1.67 -10.55
CA GLN A 103 8.16 2.64 -11.42
C GLN A 103 9.26 1.92 -12.22
N LEU A 104 9.09 1.85 -13.54
CA LEU A 104 10.00 1.20 -14.46
C LEU A 104 10.76 2.24 -15.29
N PHE A 105 12.08 2.31 -15.08
CA PHE A 105 12.99 3.12 -15.89
C PHE A 105 13.50 2.29 -17.06
N GLY A 106 12.67 2.14 -18.09
CA GLY A 106 12.96 1.31 -19.26
C GLY A 106 11.70 1.04 -20.06
N CYS A 107 11.77 0.10 -21.00
CA CYS A 107 10.70 -0.23 -21.91
C CYS A 107 10.06 -1.59 -21.57
N ILE A 108 8.86 -1.83 -22.07
CA ILE A 108 8.18 -3.14 -22.02
C ILE A 108 7.99 -3.62 -23.45
N ARG A 109 8.63 -4.73 -23.81
CA ARG A 109 8.64 -5.28 -25.18
C ARG A 109 7.35 -6.05 -25.50
N SER A 110 7.07 -6.24 -26.80
CA SER A 110 5.78 -6.70 -27.34
C SER A 110 5.25 -8.02 -26.78
N SER A 111 6.09 -8.98 -26.43
CA SER A 111 5.66 -10.24 -25.79
C SER A 111 5.90 -10.30 -24.28
N ALA A 112 6.32 -9.19 -23.66
CA ALA A 112 6.45 -9.07 -22.22
C ALA A 112 5.09 -8.89 -21.55
N GLN A 113 4.96 -9.36 -20.31
CA GLN A 113 3.77 -9.24 -19.51
C GLN A 113 4.09 -8.63 -18.15
N VAL A 114 3.41 -7.56 -17.79
CA VAL A 114 3.51 -6.93 -16.46
C VAL A 114 2.17 -6.98 -15.78
N ARG A 115 2.12 -7.57 -14.59
CA ARG A 115 0.95 -7.61 -13.73
C ARG A 115 1.27 -6.92 -12.41
N ALA A 116 0.45 -5.96 -12.01
CA ALA A 116 0.62 -5.24 -10.76
C ALA A 116 -0.72 -5.07 -10.04
N ASP A 117 -0.67 -5.08 -8.69
CA ASP A 117 -1.83 -4.74 -7.86
C ASP A 117 -1.86 -3.25 -7.46
N GLY A 118 -0.95 -2.45 -7.99
CA GLY A 118 -0.89 -1.00 -7.87
C GLY A 118 -0.64 -0.33 -9.21
N SER A 119 -0.53 1.01 -9.21
CA SER A 119 -0.28 1.80 -10.41
C SER A 119 1.10 1.51 -11.01
N LEU A 120 1.22 1.67 -12.33
CA LEU A 120 2.43 1.45 -13.08
C LEU A 120 2.88 2.74 -13.78
N SER A 121 4.13 3.14 -13.58
CA SER A 121 4.77 4.24 -14.31
C SER A 121 5.94 3.70 -15.13
N VAL A 122 5.88 3.84 -16.45
CA VAL A 122 6.92 3.40 -17.38
C VAL A 122 7.55 4.62 -18.04
N PHE A 123 8.83 4.85 -17.73
CA PHE A 123 9.59 5.96 -18.31
C PHE A 123 10.21 5.60 -19.67
N GLY A 124 9.50 4.80 -20.44
CA GLY A 124 9.86 4.35 -21.77
C GLY A 124 8.64 3.87 -22.53
N GLU A 125 8.87 3.24 -23.70
CA GLU A 125 7.84 2.72 -24.56
C GLU A 125 7.25 1.40 -24.02
N VAL A 126 5.95 1.24 -24.15
CA VAL A 126 5.21 0.03 -23.79
C VAL A 126 4.61 -0.59 -25.05
N SER A 127 5.09 -1.77 -25.42
CA SER A 127 4.53 -2.57 -26.55
C SER A 127 3.93 -3.89 -26.05
N GLY A 128 4.03 -4.20 -24.75
CA GLY A 128 3.64 -5.48 -24.17
C GLY A 128 2.24 -5.51 -23.59
N VAL A 129 2.01 -6.50 -22.72
CA VAL A 129 0.73 -6.72 -22.05
C VAL A 129 0.81 -6.18 -20.62
N ILE A 130 -0.12 -5.31 -20.28
CA ILE A 130 -0.25 -4.72 -18.93
C ILE A 130 -1.57 -5.19 -18.31
N ASP A 131 -1.48 -5.68 -17.09
CA ASP A 131 -2.61 -6.16 -16.29
C ASP A 131 -2.58 -5.50 -14.90
N LEU A 132 -3.36 -4.45 -14.68
CA LEU A 132 -3.50 -3.78 -13.39
C LEU A 132 -4.77 -4.27 -12.70
N LEU A 133 -4.64 -4.75 -11.46
CA LEU A 133 -5.69 -5.54 -10.81
C LEU A 133 -6.84 -4.72 -10.22
N HIS A 134 -6.64 -3.43 -9.93
CA HIS A 134 -7.64 -2.60 -9.26
C HIS A 134 -8.09 -1.43 -10.13
N ALA A 135 -9.33 -1.01 -9.98
CA ALA A 135 -9.95 0.04 -10.79
C ALA A 135 -9.35 1.44 -10.56
N ASP A 136 -8.76 1.67 -9.39
CA ASP A 136 -8.05 2.90 -9.01
C ASP A 136 -6.60 2.95 -9.49
N CYS A 137 -6.11 1.85 -10.09
CA CYS A 137 -4.78 1.82 -10.68
C CYS A 137 -4.70 2.66 -11.94
N VAL A 138 -3.54 3.25 -12.15
CA VAL A 138 -3.24 4.11 -13.28
C VAL A 138 -1.97 3.61 -13.97
N LEU A 139 -1.98 3.59 -15.31
CA LEU A 139 -0.78 3.44 -16.10
C LEU A 139 -0.31 4.81 -16.59
N TYR A 140 0.94 5.16 -16.32
CA TYR A 140 1.65 6.25 -16.97
C TYR A 140 2.71 5.66 -17.89
N ALA A 141 2.77 6.10 -19.13
CA ALA A 141 3.77 5.65 -20.10
C ALA A 141 4.33 6.83 -20.90
N ALA A 142 5.59 6.77 -21.28
CA ALA A 142 6.20 7.76 -22.17
C ALA A 142 5.68 7.61 -23.61
N ALA A 143 5.36 6.39 -24.03
CA ALA A 143 4.70 6.07 -25.29
C ALA A 143 4.02 4.70 -25.20
N LEU A 144 3.00 4.47 -26.00
CA LEU A 144 2.35 3.18 -26.20
C LEU A 144 2.45 2.78 -27.68
N ASP A 145 2.93 1.57 -27.95
CA ASP A 145 3.01 1.02 -29.29
C ASP A 145 2.27 -0.33 -29.33
N HIS A 146 1.01 -0.31 -29.76
CA HIS A 146 0.12 -1.48 -29.79
C HIS A 146 0.06 -2.24 -28.44
N ALA A 147 0.15 -1.50 -27.33
CA ALA A 147 0.15 -2.05 -25.99
C ALA A 147 -1.23 -2.61 -25.63
N ARG A 148 -1.28 -3.84 -25.12
CA ARG A 148 -2.53 -4.48 -24.68
C ARG A 148 -2.69 -4.25 -23.17
N ILE A 149 -3.69 -3.46 -22.80
CA ILE A 149 -3.86 -2.97 -21.43
C ILE A 149 -5.20 -3.47 -20.88
N ARG A 150 -5.17 -3.92 -19.64
CA ARG A 150 -6.35 -4.19 -18.83
C ARG A 150 -6.19 -3.52 -17.46
N ILE A 151 -7.25 -2.90 -16.96
CA ILE A 151 -7.33 -2.39 -15.60
C ILE A 151 -8.60 -2.97 -14.96
N ALA A 152 -8.47 -3.59 -13.80
CA ALA A 152 -9.54 -4.31 -13.11
C ALA A 152 -10.21 -5.37 -14.01
N ASP A 153 -11.53 -5.36 -14.07
CA ASP A 153 -12.34 -6.32 -14.82
C ASP A 153 -12.60 -5.88 -16.27
N SER A 154 -11.90 -4.83 -16.78
CA SER A 154 -12.04 -4.42 -18.18
C SER A 154 -11.54 -5.51 -19.14
N PRO A 155 -12.04 -5.58 -20.38
CA PRO A 155 -11.39 -6.38 -21.40
C PRO A 155 -10.00 -5.81 -21.71
N PHE A 156 -9.11 -6.64 -22.26
CA PHE A 156 -7.86 -6.14 -22.84
C PHE A 156 -8.15 -5.26 -24.03
N VAL A 157 -7.66 -4.04 -24.00
CA VAL A 157 -7.77 -3.06 -25.10
C VAL A 157 -6.36 -2.77 -25.62
N GLU A 158 -6.22 -2.73 -26.94
CA GLU A 158 -4.98 -2.31 -27.60
C GLU A 158 -4.98 -0.79 -27.73
N LEU A 159 -3.93 -0.15 -27.22
CA LEU A 159 -3.76 1.30 -27.23
C LEU A 159 -2.41 1.68 -27.83
N SER A 160 -2.40 2.78 -28.57
CA SER A 160 -1.19 3.40 -29.12
C SER A 160 -1.21 4.91 -28.85
N SER A 161 -0.08 5.46 -28.45
CA SER A 161 0.14 6.89 -28.28
C SER A 161 1.63 7.20 -28.47
N ALA A 162 1.97 8.11 -29.36
CA ALA A 162 3.34 8.56 -29.58
C ALA A 162 3.81 9.55 -28.50
N HIS A 163 2.91 10.04 -27.66
CA HIS A 163 3.17 11.03 -26.63
C HIS A 163 3.01 10.43 -25.22
N PRO A 164 3.63 11.03 -24.21
CA PRO A 164 3.39 10.65 -22.82
C PRO A 164 1.90 10.65 -22.50
N CYS A 165 1.44 9.58 -21.88
CA CYS A 165 0.01 9.40 -21.66
C CYS A 165 -0.28 8.75 -20.31
N LYS A 166 -1.50 8.96 -19.87
CA LYS A 166 -2.11 8.37 -18.69
C LYS A 166 -3.28 7.50 -19.12
N VAL A 167 -3.31 6.23 -18.70
CA VAL A 167 -4.46 5.35 -18.92
C VAL A 167 -5.15 5.09 -17.60
N VAL A 168 -6.45 5.33 -17.57
CA VAL A 168 -7.33 5.15 -16.41
C VAL A 168 -8.55 4.32 -16.78
N TYR A 169 -9.18 3.72 -15.77
CA TYR A 169 -10.44 2.99 -15.93
C TYR A 169 -11.55 3.78 -15.27
N GLU A 170 -12.39 4.42 -16.07
CA GLU A 170 -13.50 5.27 -15.64
C GLU A 170 -14.76 4.93 -16.45
N GLU A 171 -15.93 4.91 -15.79
CA GLU A 171 -17.22 4.65 -16.43
C GLU A 171 -17.25 3.32 -17.23
N GLN A 172 -16.54 2.31 -16.73
CA GLN A 172 -16.38 0.98 -17.36
C GLN A 172 -15.59 0.99 -18.69
N LEU A 173 -14.85 2.05 -18.96
CA LEU A 173 -14.03 2.20 -20.17
C LEU A 173 -12.59 2.56 -19.81
N LEU A 174 -11.63 2.07 -20.61
CA LEU A 174 -10.26 2.54 -20.56
C LEU A 174 -10.15 3.86 -21.34
N LYS A 175 -9.70 4.90 -20.65
CA LYS A 175 -9.45 6.22 -21.24
C LYS A 175 -7.94 6.45 -21.31
N CYS A 176 -7.42 6.73 -22.52
CA CYS A 176 -6.05 7.16 -22.71
C CYS A 176 -6.04 8.69 -22.84
N ILE A 177 -5.33 9.36 -21.96
CA ILE A 177 -5.23 10.82 -21.87
C ILE A 177 -3.77 11.18 -22.16
N GLU A 178 -3.53 11.83 -23.28
CA GLU A 178 -2.18 12.32 -23.63
C GLU A 178 -1.83 13.55 -22.80
N ALA A 179 -0.58 13.62 -22.35
CA ALA A 179 -0.03 14.82 -21.76
C ALA A 179 0.36 15.80 -22.89
N LEU A 180 -0.24 16.96 -22.90
CA LEU A 180 0.08 18.05 -23.82
C LEU A 180 1.40 18.72 -23.43
#